data_64562b7581acdfaaa2be3e7c2677bcfa
#
_entry.id   64562b7581acdfaaa2be3e7c2677bcfa
#
_cell.length_a   1.000
_cell.length_b   1.000
_cell.length_c   1.000
_cell.angle_alpha   90.00
_cell.angle_beta   90.00
_cell.angle_gamma   90.00
#
_symmetry.space_group_name_H-M   'P 1'
#
loop_
_entity.id
_entity.type
_entity.pdbx_description
1 polymer ?
#
loop_
_entity_poly.entity_id
_entity_poly.type
_entity_poly.pdbx_seq_one_letter_code
_entity_poly.pdbx_strand_id
1 'polypeptide(L)'
;MSKDIRQLMPSRMPKGANDDAPREQVNLVTAMTAPDAETGETTWTTRLVLFLRVMAVLSMIKGLYHWAQITGFIGGEEGAFEAQTTQWQTATVYFAVIELVAAVGLWLATPWGAVVWLTTIVSTAVIELMFPAIYGGNLFAVLVSLILLAAYLVLAWFSARERPP
;
A
#
# COMPACT_ATOMS: atom_id res chain seq x y z
N MET A 1 -53.68 8.06 -72.69
CA MET A 1 -53.78 8.46 -71.27
C MET A 1 -52.76 7.61 -70.50
N SER A 2 -51.50 7.99 -70.58
CA SER A 2 -50.38 7.31 -69.95
C SER A 2 -49.94 8.12 -68.76
N LYS A 3 -50.29 7.71 -67.54
CA LYS A 3 -49.89 8.35 -66.31
C LYS A 3 -48.54 7.81 -65.85
N ASP A 4 -47.67 8.73 -65.72
CA ASP A 4 -46.28 8.68 -65.32
C ASP A 4 -46.07 7.97 -63.98
N ILE A 5 -45.52 6.75 -63.94
CA ILE A 5 -45.22 5.95 -62.77
C ILE A 5 -43.83 6.33 -62.17
N ARG A 6 -43.16 7.38 -62.65
CA ARG A 6 -41.83 7.77 -62.25
C ARG A 6 -41.73 8.60 -60.97
N GLN A 7 -42.84 8.94 -60.30
CA GLN A 7 -42.83 9.78 -59.12
C GLN A 7 -42.97 9.04 -57.77
N LEU A 8 -42.90 7.70 -57.77
CA LEU A 8 -42.98 6.89 -56.54
C LEU A 8 -41.67 6.19 -56.18
N MET A 9 -40.54 6.72 -56.61
CA MET A 9 -39.27 6.25 -56.05
C MET A 9 -39.07 6.95 -54.69
N PRO A 10 -38.97 6.20 -53.59
CA PRO A 10 -38.58 6.77 -52.31
C PRO A 10 -37.21 7.40 -52.43
N SER A 11 -37.12 8.63 -51.99
CA SER A 11 -35.90 9.42 -51.90
C SER A 11 -34.75 8.58 -51.33
N ARG A 12 -33.61 8.68 -52.01
CA ARG A 12 -32.34 8.11 -51.59
C ARG A 12 -32.18 8.18 -50.08
N MET A 13 -32.06 7.01 -49.46
CA MET A 13 -31.51 6.96 -48.08
C MET A 13 -30.17 7.75 -48.08
N PRO A 14 -29.93 8.55 -47.03
CA PRO A 14 -28.68 9.24 -46.91
C PRO A 14 -27.55 8.23 -46.83
N LYS A 15 -26.71 8.28 -47.87
CA LYS A 15 -25.51 7.47 -47.99
C LYS A 15 -24.50 8.04 -46.98
N GLY A 16 -24.52 7.52 -45.76
CA GLY A 16 -23.63 7.99 -44.71
C GLY A 16 -23.90 7.44 -43.32
N ALA A 17 -25.09 6.85 -43.06
CA ALA A 17 -25.43 6.45 -41.71
C ALA A 17 -24.96 5.04 -41.30
N ASN A 18 -24.47 4.22 -42.21
CA ASN A 18 -24.08 2.82 -41.94
C ASN A 18 -22.57 2.53 -42.15
N ASP A 19 -21.82 3.43 -42.76
CA ASP A 19 -20.39 3.17 -43.03
C ASP A 19 -19.53 3.46 -41.78
N ASP A 20 -20.03 4.27 -40.83
CA ASP A 20 -19.30 4.63 -39.62
C ASP A 20 -19.55 3.66 -38.44
N ALA A 21 -20.69 2.95 -38.44
CA ALA A 21 -21.03 2.00 -37.36
C ALA A 21 -20.01 0.84 -37.20
N PRO A 22 -19.47 0.22 -38.24
CA PRO A 22 -18.41 -0.79 -38.07
C PRO A 22 -17.10 -0.23 -37.54
N ARG A 23 -16.76 1.01 -37.94
CA ARG A 23 -15.52 1.68 -37.47
C ARG A 23 -15.63 2.11 -36.03
N GLU A 24 -16.79 2.59 -35.59
CA GLU A 24 -17.02 2.96 -34.21
C GLU A 24 -17.01 1.76 -33.28
N GLN A 25 -17.61 0.64 -33.70
CA GLN A 25 -17.54 -0.62 -32.94
C GLN A 25 -16.12 -1.19 -32.88
N VAL A 26 -15.37 -1.15 -33.99
CA VAL A 26 -13.96 -1.56 -34.01
C VAL A 26 -13.13 -0.66 -33.10
N ASN A 27 -13.38 0.65 -33.09
CA ASN A 27 -12.68 1.57 -32.18
C ASN A 27 -13.02 1.31 -30.71
N LEU A 28 -14.30 1.01 -30.40
CA LEU A 28 -14.71 0.66 -29.04
C LEU A 28 -14.11 -0.68 -28.58
N VAL A 29 -14.09 -1.69 -29.45
CA VAL A 29 -13.46 -2.98 -29.16
C VAL A 29 -11.94 -2.82 -29.03
N THR A 30 -11.31 -2.01 -29.88
CA THR A 30 -9.88 -1.71 -29.78
C THR A 30 -9.56 -0.90 -28.51
N ALA A 31 -10.45 0.02 -28.11
CA ALA A 31 -10.29 0.76 -26.84
C ALA A 31 -10.50 -0.14 -25.61
N MET A 32 -11.39 -1.16 -25.71
CA MET A 32 -11.60 -2.14 -24.63
C MET A 32 -10.51 -3.23 -24.59
N THR A 33 -9.87 -3.53 -25.73
CA THR A 33 -8.78 -4.51 -25.88
C THR A 33 -7.40 -3.85 -25.97
N ALA A 34 -7.33 -2.53 -26.01
CA ALA A 34 -6.06 -1.88 -25.73
C ALA A 34 -5.60 -2.42 -24.37
N PRO A 35 -4.43 -3.08 -24.29
CA PRO A 35 -3.83 -3.37 -23.01
C PRO A 35 -3.83 -2.04 -22.30
N ASP A 36 -4.46 -1.98 -21.10
CA ASP A 36 -4.63 -0.78 -20.29
C ASP A 36 -3.37 0.02 -20.52
N ALA A 37 -3.55 1.23 -21.12
CA ALA A 37 -2.43 2.08 -21.43
C ALA A 37 -1.63 2.07 -20.15
N GLU A 38 -0.45 1.45 -20.20
CA GLU A 38 0.38 1.20 -19.02
C GLU A 38 0.26 2.46 -18.22
N THR A 39 -0.51 2.40 -17.13
CA THR A 39 -0.47 3.45 -16.12
C THR A 39 0.98 3.38 -15.75
N GLY A 40 1.79 4.26 -16.36
CA GLY A 40 3.22 4.24 -16.21
C GLY A 40 3.48 4.37 -14.73
N GLU A 41 3.52 3.21 -14.06
CA GLU A 41 3.97 3.15 -12.69
C GLU A 41 5.36 3.75 -12.76
N THR A 42 5.42 5.01 -12.42
CA THR A 42 6.66 5.76 -12.44
C THR A 42 7.65 4.96 -11.61
N THR A 43 8.89 4.91 -12.01
CA THR A 43 9.94 4.10 -11.37
C THR A 43 9.98 4.30 -9.86
N TRP A 44 9.66 5.51 -9.39
CA TRP A 44 9.65 5.85 -7.96
C TRP A 44 8.43 5.29 -7.23
N THR A 45 7.27 5.27 -7.87
CA THR A 45 6.06 4.66 -7.28
C THR A 45 6.26 3.16 -7.10
N THR A 46 6.83 2.46 -8.07
CA THR A 46 7.18 1.03 -7.96
C THR A 46 8.18 0.77 -6.82
N ARG A 47 9.21 1.62 -6.69
CA ARG A 47 10.18 1.53 -5.60
C ARG A 47 9.54 1.77 -4.23
N LEU A 48 8.63 2.74 -4.13
CA LEU A 48 7.87 3.00 -2.90
C LEU A 48 7.02 1.79 -2.52
N VAL A 49 6.27 1.21 -3.45
CA VAL A 49 5.44 0.02 -3.18
C VAL A 49 6.30 -1.16 -2.75
N LEU A 50 7.44 -1.39 -3.41
CA LEU A 50 8.38 -2.44 -3.01
C LEU A 50 8.91 -2.20 -1.59
N PHE A 51 9.30 -0.97 -1.26
CA PHE A 51 9.72 -0.59 0.08
C PHE A 51 8.63 -0.88 1.12
N LEU A 52 7.38 -0.47 0.85
CA LEU A 52 6.24 -0.72 1.74
C LEU A 52 6.01 -2.22 1.96
N ARG A 53 6.12 -3.05 0.94
CA ARG A 53 5.99 -4.51 1.06
C ARG A 53 7.11 -5.15 1.89
N VAL A 54 8.35 -4.69 1.72
CA VAL A 54 9.47 -5.14 2.56
C VAL A 54 9.22 -4.75 4.02
N MET A 55 8.79 -3.52 4.27
CA MET A 55 8.45 -3.07 5.62
C MET A 55 7.25 -3.83 6.21
N ALA A 56 6.26 -4.21 5.39
CA ALA A 56 5.14 -5.06 5.81
C ALA A 56 5.62 -6.42 6.33
N VAL A 57 6.55 -7.07 5.62
CA VAL A 57 7.13 -8.36 6.06
C VAL A 57 7.91 -8.18 7.36
N LEU A 58 8.70 -7.12 7.49
CA LEU A 58 9.45 -6.84 8.72
C LEU A 58 8.51 -6.57 9.91
N SER A 59 7.46 -5.77 9.72
CA SER A 59 6.45 -5.53 10.75
C SER A 59 5.70 -6.80 11.13
N MET A 60 5.40 -7.67 10.15
CA MET A 60 4.78 -8.98 10.44
C MET A 60 5.69 -9.85 11.31
N ILE A 61 6.98 -9.95 10.98
CA ILE A 61 7.95 -10.73 11.77
C ILE A 61 8.06 -10.16 13.19
N LYS A 62 8.17 -8.84 13.35
CA LYS A 62 8.22 -8.19 14.66
C LYS A 62 6.95 -8.44 15.48
N GLY A 63 5.77 -8.28 14.88
CA GLY A 63 4.50 -8.56 15.54
C GLY A 63 4.37 -10.00 16.00
N LEU A 64 4.73 -10.96 15.14
CA LEU A 64 4.74 -12.38 15.49
C LEU A 64 5.78 -12.71 16.58
N TYR A 65 6.94 -12.05 16.59
CA TYR A 65 7.94 -12.19 17.64
C TYR A 65 7.37 -11.76 19.01
N HIS A 66 6.66 -10.62 19.07
CA HIS A 66 5.98 -10.18 20.30
C HIS A 66 4.89 -11.17 20.73
N TRP A 67 4.12 -11.72 19.79
CA TRP A 67 3.15 -12.77 20.10
C TRP A 67 3.82 -14.04 20.64
N ALA A 68 4.94 -14.43 20.08
CA ALA A 68 5.71 -15.60 20.56
C ALA A 68 6.24 -15.40 21.99
N GLN A 69 6.56 -14.16 22.38
CA GLN A 69 6.89 -13.81 23.76
C GLN A 69 5.66 -13.89 24.68
N ILE A 70 4.51 -13.36 24.28
CA ILE A 70 3.26 -13.36 25.05
C ILE A 70 2.79 -14.79 25.32
N THR A 71 2.90 -15.68 24.31
CA THR A 71 2.47 -17.08 24.42
C THR A 71 3.49 -17.98 25.10
N GLY A 72 4.65 -17.45 25.53
CA GLY A 72 5.70 -18.24 26.15
C GLY A 72 6.46 -19.16 25.20
N PHE A 73 6.27 -19.01 23.88
CA PHE A 73 7.00 -19.80 22.88
C PHE A 73 8.49 -19.42 22.83
N ILE A 74 8.81 -18.18 23.20
CA ILE A 74 10.16 -17.63 23.28
C ILE A 74 10.33 -17.02 24.68
N GLY A 75 11.46 -17.31 25.36
CA GLY A 75 11.83 -16.66 26.63
C GLY A 75 12.14 -17.61 27.79
N GLY A 76 11.71 -18.87 27.73
CA GLY A 76 11.94 -19.83 28.83
C GLY A 76 11.29 -19.37 30.17
N GLU A 77 11.61 -20.08 31.28
CA GLU A 77 10.99 -19.81 32.59
C GLU A 77 11.37 -18.42 33.16
N GLU A 78 12.64 -18.00 32.99
CA GLU A 78 13.11 -16.68 33.49
C GLU A 78 12.65 -15.50 32.61
N GLY A 79 12.37 -15.76 31.32
CA GLY A 79 11.86 -14.79 30.37
C GLY A 79 10.35 -14.82 30.17
N ALA A 80 9.63 -15.58 30.99
CA ALA A 80 8.17 -15.71 30.88
C ALA A 80 7.51 -14.33 30.92
N PHE A 81 6.52 -14.13 30.04
CA PHE A 81 5.77 -12.86 29.92
C PHE A 81 5.23 -12.41 31.28
N GLU A 82 4.74 -13.33 32.08
CA GLU A 82 4.17 -13.09 33.42
C GLU A 82 5.19 -12.65 34.47
N ALA A 83 6.46 -13.00 34.29
CA ALA A 83 7.55 -12.62 35.19
C ALA A 83 8.06 -11.17 34.93
N GLN A 84 7.66 -10.57 33.81
CA GLN A 84 8.12 -9.23 33.41
C GLN A 84 7.30 -8.13 34.08
N THR A 85 7.86 -6.90 34.09
CA THR A 85 7.18 -5.74 34.63
C THR A 85 5.91 -5.42 33.84
N THR A 86 4.89 -4.85 34.49
CA THR A 86 3.63 -4.47 33.84
C THR A 86 3.84 -3.51 32.68
N GLN A 87 4.83 -2.61 32.77
CA GLN A 87 5.17 -1.68 31.69
C GLN A 87 5.65 -2.44 30.46
N TRP A 88 6.53 -3.42 30.65
CA TRP A 88 7.04 -4.25 29.56
C TRP A 88 5.93 -5.10 28.93
N GLN A 89 5.08 -5.73 29.77
CA GLN A 89 3.93 -6.51 29.29
C GLN A 89 2.99 -5.65 28.43
N THR A 90 2.64 -4.45 28.91
CA THR A 90 1.75 -3.54 28.20
C THR A 90 2.33 -3.13 26.84
N ALA A 91 3.60 -2.77 26.78
CA ALA A 91 4.24 -2.38 25.54
C ALA A 91 4.37 -3.57 24.57
N THR A 92 4.70 -4.77 25.08
CA THR A 92 4.78 -5.99 24.26
C THR A 92 3.44 -6.32 23.61
N VAL A 93 2.33 -6.25 24.34
CA VAL A 93 0.97 -6.44 23.79
C VAL A 93 0.64 -5.35 22.78
N TYR A 94 0.94 -4.09 23.10
CA TYR A 94 0.73 -2.98 22.19
C TYR A 94 1.46 -3.20 20.85
N PHE A 95 2.75 -3.54 20.88
CA PHE A 95 3.53 -3.79 19.67
C PHE A 95 3.10 -5.06 18.95
N ALA A 96 2.70 -6.12 19.66
CA ALA A 96 2.17 -7.33 19.04
C ALA A 96 0.94 -7.05 18.17
N VAL A 97 0.09 -6.12 18.56
CA VAL A 97 -1.12 -5.77 17.80
C VAL A 97 -0.81 -4.75 16.70
N ILE A 98 -0.16 -3.62 17.06
CA ILE A 98 -0.01 -2.49 16.13
C ILE A 98 0.93 -2.83 14.96
N GLU A 99 1.96 -3.66 15.18
CA GLU A 99 2.86 -4.11 14.11
C GLU A 99 2.13 -5.00 13.08
N LEU A 100 1.22 -5.88 13.53
CA LEU A 100 0.43 -6.70 12.60
C LEU A 100 -0.58 -5.86 11.81
N VAL A 101 -1.21 -4.86 12.45
CA VAL A 101 -2.11 -3.92 11.77
C VAL A 101 -1.32 -3.11 10.74
N ALA A 102 -0.14 -2.60 11.12
CA ALA A 102 0.75 -1.90 10.19
C ALA A 102 1.16 -2.79 9.01
N ALA A 103 1.52 -4.07 9.27
CA ALA A 103 1.90 -5.02 8.23
C ALA A 103 0.81 -5.21 7.17
N VAL A 104 -0.45 -5.36 7.59
CA VAL A 104 -1.59 -5.49 6.65
C VAL A 104 -1.76 -4.20 5.83
N GLY A 105 -1.75 -3.05 6.46
CA GLY A 105 -1.91 -1.77 5.76
C GLY A 105 -0.78 -1.46 4.78
N LEU A 106 0.46 -1.75 5.15
CA LEU A 106 1.63 -1.60 4.28
C LEU A 106 1.61 -2.58 3.10
N TRP A 107 1.20 -3.83 3.33
CA TRP A 107 1.08 -4.83 2.26
C TRP A 107 0.10 -4.39 1.18
N LEU A 108 -1.03 -3.80 1.61
CA LEU A 108 -2.04 -3.22 0.73
C LEU A 108 -1.61 -1.87 0.12
N ALA A 109 -0.42 -1.36 0.47
CA ALA A 109 0.10 -0.05 0.04
C ALA A 109 -0.91 1.09 0.27
N THR A 110 -1.68 1.03 1.35
CA THR A 110 -2.69 2.03 1.68
C THR A 110 -2.10 3.20 2.49
N PRO A 111 -2.64 4.43 2.34
CA PRO A 111 -2.16 5.58 3.12
C PRO A 111 -2.25 5.37 4.63
N TRP A 112 -3.33 4.74 5.11
CA TRP A 112 -3.50 4.47 6.55
C TRP A 112 -2.46 3.49 7.09
N GLY A 113 -2.03 2.51 6.27
CA GLY A 113 -0.98 1.56 6.65
C GLY A 113 0.35 2.26 6.93
N ALA A 114 0.72 3.23 6.08
CA ALA A 114 1.89 4.06 6.32
C ALA A 114 1.77 4.88 7.61
N VAL A 115 0.61 5.46 7.90
CA VAL A 115 0.36 6.22 9.14
C VAL A 115 0.51 5.33 10.38
N VAL A 116 -0.11 4.14 10.38
CA VAL A 116 0.02 3.20 11.49
C VAL A 116 1.47 2.78 11.69
N TRP A 117 2.19 2.46 10.61
CA TRP A 117 3.61 2.10 10.68
C TRP A 117 4.48 3.25 11.20
N LEU A 118 4.24 4.49 10.77
CA LEU A 118 4.93 5.67 11.34
C LEU A 118 4.67 5.80 12.83
N THR A 119 3.44 5.51 13.27
CA THR A 119 3.09 5.49 14.69
C THR A 119 3.90 4.44 15.44
N THR A 120 4.11 3.23 14.88
CA THR A 120 4.96 2.21 15.53
C THR A 120 6.39 2.69 15.67
N ILE A 121 6.97 3.30 14.63
CA ILE A 121 8.34 3.84 14.67
C ILE A 121 8.48 4.90 15.77
N VAL A 122 7.56 5.87 15.81
CA VAL A 122 7.59 6.93 16.80
C VAL A 122 7.40 6.35 18.21
N SER A 123 6.45 5.43 18.39
CA SER A 123 6.21 4.77 19.69
C SER A 123 7.45 4.00 20.17
N THR A 124 8.11 3.25 19.27
CA THR A 124 9.35 2.54 19.60
C THR A 124 10.43 3.52 20.05
N ALA A 125 10.65 4.61 19.29
CA ALA A 125 11.66 5.60 19.63
C ALA A 125 11.37 6.28 20.98
N VAL A 126 10.12 6.64 21.22
CA VAL A 126 9.70 7.27 22.51
C VAL A 126 9.91 6.31 23.67
N ILE A 127 9.51 5.04 23.54
CA ILE A 127 9.64 4.05 24.60
C ILE A 127 11.11 3.76 24.90
N GLU A 128 11.95 3.59 23.88
CA GLU A 128 13.39 3.35 24.05
C GLU A 128 14.12 4.53 24.69
N LEU A 129 13.72 5.77 24.37
CA LEU A 129 14.31 6.98 24.94
C LEU A 129 13.80 7.27 26.35
N MET A 130 12.52 7.01 26.63
CA MET A 130 11.91 7.31 27.94
C MET A 130 12.18 6.20 28.98
N PHE A 131 12.34 4.96 28.54
CA PHE A 131 12.50 3.80 29.42
C PHE A 131 13.74 2.96 29.08
N PRO A 132 14.94 3.56 29.02
CA PRO A 132 16.15 2.81 28.62
C PRO A 132 16.49 1.65 29.59
N ALA A 133 16.10 1.76 30.86
CA ALA A 133 16.31 0.73 31.87
C ALA A 133 15.46 -0.54 31.63
N ILE A 134 14.33 -0.42 30.91
CA ILE A 134 13.40 -1.54 30.65
C ILE A 134 13.71 -2.20 29.29
N TYR A 135 14.06 -1.41 28.29
CA TYR A 135 14.26 -1.85 26.89
C TYR A 135 15.73 -1.90 26.47
N GLY A 136 16.66 -1.63 27.40
CA GLY A 136 18.11 -1.69 27.15
C GLY A 136 18.68 -0.48 26.41
N GLY A 137 17.87 0.55 26.12
CA GLY A 137 18.31 1.79 25.50
C GLY A 137 19.10 1.60 24.20
N ASN A 138 18.60 0.77 23.31
CA ASN A 138 19.34 0.39 22.09
C ASN A 138 19.34 1.54 21.07
N LEU A 139 20.30 2.46 21.22
CA LEU A 139 20.47 3.61 20.33
C LEU A 139 20.58 3.18 18.86
N PHE A 140 21.11 1.99 18.58
CA PHE A 140 21.19 1.45 17.23
C PHE A 140 19.79 1.20 16.66
N ALA A 141 18.84 0.65 17.44
CA ALA A 141 17.46 0.45 16.99
C ALA A 141 16.75 1.78 16.68
N VAL A 142 16.98 2.81 17.51
CA VAL A 142 16.47 4.17 17.25
C VAL A 142 17.05 4.73 15.96
N LEU A 143 18.35 4.61 15.73
CA LEU A 143 18.99 5.09 14.51
C LEU A 143 18.45 4.36 13.26
N VAL A 144 18.30 3.05 13.32
CA VAL A 144 17.71 2.28 12.20
C VAL A 144 16.28 2.74 11.93
N SER A 145 15.48 2.97 12.95
CA SER A 145 14.11 3.48 12.82
C SER A 145 14.07 4.86 12.15
N LEU A 146 14.98 5.76 12.50
CA LEU A 146 15.09 7.09 11.89
C LEU A 146 15.56 7.01 10.43
N ILE A 147 16.47 6.10 10.10
CA ILE A 147 16.93 5.89 8.71
C ILE A 147 15.76 5.35 7.86
N LEU A 148 14.99 4.41 8.37
CA LEU A 148 13.81 3.89 7.66
C LEU A 148 12.74 4.95 7.46
N LEU A 149 12.51 5.79 8.47
CA LEU A 149 11.62 6.94 8.37
C LEU A 149 12.07 7.90 7.28
N ALA A 150 13.37 8.26 7.26
CA ALA A 150 13.93 9.15 6.26
C ALA A 150 13.82 8.54 4.85
N ALA A 151 14.12 7.25 4.69
CA ALA A 151 13.98 6.54 3.42
C ALA A 151 12.53 6.57 2.90
N TYR A 152 11.56 6.33 3.77
CA TYR A 152 10.14 6.45 3.42
C TYR A 152 9.78 7.86 2.94
N LEU A 153 10.18 8.90 3.69
CA LEU A 153 9.87 10.29 3.33
C LEU A 153 10.48 10.69 1.99
N VAL A 154 11.72 10.26 1.73
CA VAL A 154 12.40 10.52 0.45
C VAL A 154 11.67 9.83 -0.70
N LEU A 155 11.33 8.54 -0.57
CA LEU A 155 10.61 7.79 -1.60
C LEU A 155 9.22 8.38 -1.83
N ALA A 156 8.48 8.73 -0.78
CA ALA A 156 7.16 9.35 -0.86
C ALA A 156 7.24 10.72 -1.56
N TRP A 157 8.26 11.53 -1.25
CA TRP A 157 8.48 12.82 -1.88
C TRP A 157 8.74 12.70 -3.39
N PHE A 158 9.61 11.80 -3.81
CA PHE A 158 9.89 11.58 -5.23
C PHE A 158 8.67 11.00 -5.96
N SER A 159 7.99 10.04 -5.37
CA SER A 159 6.75 9.48 -5.93
C SER A 159 5.64 10.54 -6.09
N ALA A 160 5.52 11.47 -5.14
CA ALA A 160 4.56 12.57 -5.23
C ALA A 160 4.88 13.56 -6.35
N ARG A 161 6.17 13.79 -6.65
CA ARG A 161 6.60 14.69 -7.73
C ARG A 161 6.38 14.12 -9.13
N GLU A 162 6.31 12.81 -9.27
CA GLU A 162 6.08 12.15 -10.56
C GLU A 162 4.61 12.14 -10.98
N ARG A 163 3.69 12.43 -10.06
CA ARG A 163 2.26 12.57 -10.38
C ARG A 163 1.99 14.03 -10.76
N PRO A 164 1.81 14.37 -12.05
CA PRO A 164 1.34 15.70 -12.42
C PRO A 164 -0.07 15.91 -11.87
N PRO A 165 -0.46 17.17 -11.59
CA PRO A 165 -1.79 17.52 -11.09
C PRO A 165 -2.88 17.16 -12.10
#